data_83b17a9a472061a52002cfe3bb542d52
#
_entry.id   83b17a9a472061a52002cfe3bb542d52
#
_cell.length_a   1.000
_cell.length_b   1.000
_cell.length_c   1.000
_cell.angle_alpha   90.00
_cell.angle_beta   90.00
_cell.angle_gamma   90.00
#
_symmetry.space_group_name_H-M   'P 1'
#
loop_
_entity.id
_entity.type
_entity.pdbx_description
1 polymer ?
#
loop_
_entity_poly.entity_id
_entity_poly.type
_entity_poly.pdbx_seq_one_letter_code
_entity_poly.pdbx_strand_id
1 'polypeptide(L)'
;MNTKLSGAQMVLVPIRTVGKNYFPMVENLRSRIIKFIDFYPVAYLPNTDAAGVNSSADMYITIKNEAGNTDIHFGLPLERLDYTATFGTRMPICSKIDLQSTYIDCQDAAMVGKAAAFIFWYDLPEYSQRNTTDTLITDAISVPLTTAIRYNQLPDVDRLTGKRFRKILLGTPTITPDLQSGLDLTKLANVYLTLRKGSFNIIENVPVALLYQMQMLHKSEFQNIIFDFQSSYLTIGGAGTIPNVSTDYIGKSVFFNLQYEK
;
A
#
# COMPACT_ATOMS: atom_id res chain seq x y z
N MET A 1 -10.46 13.28 -12.87
CA MET A 1 -11.40 12.22 -12.46
C MET A 1 -11.00 11.79 -11.05
N ASN A 2 -11.77 12.16 -10.03
CA ASN A 2 -11.50 11.69 -8.67
C ASN A 2 -11.90 10.21 -8.59
N THR A 3 -10.93 9.35 -8.72
CA THR A 3 -11.17 7.90 -8.61
C THR A 3 -11.19 7.55 -7.15
N LYS A 4 -12.38 7.24 -6.67
CA LYS A 4 -12.58 6.79 -5.31
C LYS A 4 -12.07 5.35 -5.21
N LEU A 5 -11.29 5.06 -4.18
CA LEU A 5 -10.67 3.75 -3.92
C LEU A 5 -11.24 3.19 -2.62
N SER A 6 -11.53 1.91 -2.57
CA SER A 6 -12.06 1.29 -1.36
C SER A 6 -11.22 0.13 -0.84
N GLY A 7 -10.18 -0.25 -1.56
CA GLY A 7 -9.24 -1.26 -1.12
C GLY A 7 -7.90 -1.17 -1.83
N ALA A 8 -6.88 -1.67 -1.19
CA ALA A 8 -5.53 -1.78 -1.74
C ALA A 8 -4.80 -2.99 -1.16
N GLN A 9 -4.03 -3.68 -1.99
CA GLN A 9 -3.24 -4.83 -1.56
C GLN A 9 -1.88 -4.84 -2.24
N MET A 10 -0.83 -5.08 -1.45
CA MET A 10 0.48 -5.37 -2.00
C MET A 10 0.55 -6.82 -2.46
N VAL A 11 1.07 -7.02 -3.66
CA VAL A 11 1.40 -8.33 -4.22
C VAL A 11 2.90 -8.37 -4.49
N LEU A 12 3.56 -9.37 -3.94
CA LEU A 12 4.99 -9.61 -4.14
C LEU A 12 5.21 -10.64 -5.22
N VAL A 13 5.96 -10.27 -6.25
CA VAL A 13 6.31 -11.18 -7.36
C VAL A 13 7.78 -11.57 -7.22
N PRO A 14 8.09 -12.81 -6.82
CA PRO A 14 9.47 -13.28 -6.74
C PRO A 14 10.11 -13.29 -8.13
N ILE A 15 11.24 -12.64 -8.26
CA ILE A 15 12.05 -12.70 -9.48
C ILE A 15 12.99 -13.91 -9.37
N ARG A 16 12.59 -15.00 -9.99
CA ARG A 16 13.29 -16.29 -9.91
C ARG A 16 14.31 -16.51 -11.03
N THR A 17 14.08 -15.84 -12.15
CA THR A 17 14.89 -16.01 -13.37
C THR A 17 14.87 -14.73 -14.20
N VAL A 18 15.89 -14.56 -15.03
CA VAL A 18 15.83 -13.67 -16.19
C VAL A 18 14.74 -14.20 -17.13
N GLY A 19 13.87 -13.33 -17.62
CA GLY A 19 12.68 -13.68 -18.38
C GLY A 19 11.40 -13.62 -17.56
N LYS A 20 10.42 -14.47 -17.85
CA LYS A 20 9.06 -14.40 -17.32
C LYS A 20 8.96 -14.90 -15.87
N ASN A 21 8.45 -14.02 -14.99
CA ASN A 21 8.13 -14.30 -13.59
C ASN A 21 6.65 -14.00 -13.36
N TYR A 22 5.86 -15.02 -13.06
CA TYR A 22 4.41 -14.91 -12.93
C TYR A 22 3.98 -14.42 -11.57
N PHE A 23 2.87 -13.70 -11.54
CA PHE A 23 2.26 -13.25 -10.29
C PHE A 23 1.75 -14.46 -9.49
N PRO A 24 1.85 -14.41 -8.16
CA PRO A 24 1.21 -15.42 -7.32
C PRO A 24 -0.31 -15.27 -7.38
N MET A 25 -1.01 -16.35 -7.13
CA MET A 25 -2.45 -16.30 -6.93
C MET A 25 -2.75 -15.56 -5.62
N VAL A 26 -3.63 -14.56 -5.69
CA VAL A 26 -4.06 -13.78 -4.54
C VAL A 26 -5.58 -13.80 -4.47
N GLU A 27 -6.12 -14.56 -3.52
CA GLU A 27 -7.56 -14.83 -3.44
C GLU A 27 -8.39 -13.55 -3.25
N ASN A 28 -7.89 -12.61 -2.45
CA ASN A 28 -8.58 -11.32 -2.21
C ASN A 28 -8.74 -10.45 -3.47
N LEU A 29 -7.91 -10.65 -4.49
CA LEU A 29 -7.97 -9.91 -5.76
C LEU A 29 -8.78 -10.64 -6.82
N ARG A 30 -9.14 -11.90 -6.58
CA ARG A 30 -9.91 -12.72 -7.53
C ARG A 30 -11.25 -12.05 -7.81
N SER A 31 -11.58 -11.94 -9.08
CA SER A 31 -12.82 -11.31 -9.56
C SER A 31 -13.02 -9.84 -9.17
N ARG A 32 -12.02 -9.17 -8.59
CA ARG A 32 -12.09 -7.74 -8.30
C ARG A 32 -11.83 -6.92 -9.56
N ILE A 33 -12.50 -5.78 -9.66
CA ILE A 33 -12.18 -4.79 -10.69
C ILE A 33 -10.99 -3.97 -10.18
N ILE A 34 -9.83 -4.23 -10.77
CA ILE A 34 -8.61 -3.49 -10.46
C ILE A 34 -8.66 -2.14 -11.17
N LYS A 35 -8.54 -1.06 -10.43
CA LYS A 35 -8.55 0.31 -10.97
C LYS A 35 -7.17 0.74 -11.44
N PHE A 36 -6.17 0.47 -10.62
CA PHE A 36 -4.78 0.81 -10.88
C PHE A 36 -3.86 -0.28 -10.32
N ILE A 37 -2.67 -0.36 -10.91
CA ILE A 37 -1.54 -1.09 -10.35
C ILE A 37 -0.37 -0.12 -10.33
N ASP A 38 0.23 0.03 -9.16
CA ASP A 38 1.49 0.76 -9.02
C ASP A 38 2.61 -0.24 -8.75
N PHE A 39 3.74 -0.11 -9.43
CA PHE A 39 4.99 -0.69 -9.00
C PHE A 39 5.57 0.19 -7.90
N TYR A 40 6.02 -0.42 -6.82
CA TYR A 40 6.65 0.28 -5.72
C TYR A 40 8.10 -0.18 -5.54
N PRO A 41 9.07 0.63 -6.00
CA PRO A 41 10.47 0.30 -5.80
C PRO A 41 10.79 0.34 -4.31
N VAL A 42 11.22 -0.78 -3.76
CA VAL A 42 11.47 -0.93 -2.33
C VAL A 42 12.76 -1.70 -2.06
N ALA A 43 13.54 -1.23 -1.10
CA ALA A 43 14.76 -1.92 -0.71
C ALA A 43 14.46 -3.17 0.14
N TYR A 44 13.46 -3.11 1.02
CA TYR A 44 13.10 -4.18 1.95
C TYR A 44 11.60 -4.44 1.92
N LEU A 45 11.22 -5.70 1.89
CA LEU A 45 9.82 -6.12 1.89
C LEU A 45 9.20 -6.04 3.30
N PRO A 46 7.85 -5.89 3.41
CA PRO A 46 7.18 -5.83 4.70
C PRO A 46 7.41 -7.12 5.51
N ASN A 47 7.64 -6.97 6.81
CA ASN A 47 7.84 -8.05 7.77
C ASN A 47 8.95 -9.06 7.47
N THR A 48 9.90 -8.71 6.63
CA THR A 48 10.97 -9.63 6.22
C THR A 48 12.24 -8.85 5.93
N ASP A 49 13.37 -9.52 6.03
CA ASP A 49 14.67 -8.99 5.62
C ASP A 49 14.97 -9.27 4.14
N ALA A 50 14.02 -9.85 3.42
CA ALA A 50 14.18 -10.13 2.01
C ALA A 50 14.32 -8.83 1.20
N ALA A 51 15.23 -8.84 0.25
CA ALA A 51 15.48 -7.71 -0.62
C ALA A 51 14.32 -7.51 -1.61
N GLY A 52 13.87 -6.28 -1.73
CA GLY A 52 12.93 -5.88 -2.76
C GLY A 52 13.65 -5.42 -4.03
N VAL A 53 12.89 -5.39 -5.11
CA VAL A 53 13.31 -4.74 -6.36
C VAL A 53 13.20 -3.23 -6.17
N ASN A 54 14.34 -2.55 -6.24
CA ASN A 54 14.44 -1.10 -6.01
C ASN A 54 14.65 -0.28 -7.29
N SER A 55 14.57 -0.92 -8.45
CA SER A 55 14.67 -0.31 -9.77
C SER A 55 13.66 -0.94 -10.73
N SER A 56 13.08 -0.13 -11.58
CA SER A 56 12.19 -0.57 -12.67
C SER A 56 12.89 -0.79 -14.00
N ALA A 57 14.21 -0.49 -14.07
CA ALA A 57 14.98 -0.60 -15.30
C ALA A 57 15.02 -2.05 -15.83
N ASP A 58 14.93 -2.19 -17.15
CA ASP A 58 14.99 -3.47 -17.86
C ASP A 58 13.96 -4.52 -17.40
N MET A 59 12.82 -4.02 -16.92
CA MET A 59 11.68 -4.84 -16.51
C MET A 59 10.42 -4.42 -17.25
N TYR A 60 9.66 -5.40 -17.71
CA TYR A 60 8.43 -5.20 -18.49
C TYR A 60 7.30 -6.02 -17.88
N ILE A 61 6.09 -5.47 -17.88
CA ILE A 61 4.91 -6.18 -17.38
C ILE A 61 3.93 -6.48 -18.50
N THR A 62 3.37 -7.69 -18.46
CA THR A 62 2.23 -8.07 -19.30
C THR A 62 1.07 -8.40 -18.39
N ILE A 63 -0.03 -7.66 -18.51
CA ILE A 63 -1.24 -7.81 -17.71
C ILE A 63 -2.33 -8.46 -18.55
N LYS A 64 -2.84 -9.60 -18.10
CA LYS A 64 -3.89 -10.38 -18.75
C LYS A 64 -5.25 -10.11 -18.11
N ASN A 65 -6.32 -10.15 -18.93
CA ASN A 65 -7.68 -10.13 -18.41
C ASN A 65 -8.05 -11.45 -17.71
N GLU A 66 -9.17 -11.48 -16.98
CA GLU A 66 -9.63 -12.66 -16.22
C GLU A 66 -9.81 -13.92 -17.10
N ALA A 67 -10.09 -13.76 -18.39
CA ALA A 67 -10.16 -14.89 -19.32
C ALA A 67 -8.78 -15.42 -19.76
N GLY A 68 -7.68 -14.71 -19.40
CA GLY A 68 -6.31 -15.11 -19.68
C GLY A 68 -5.89 -15.03 -21.17
N ASN A 69 -6.80 -14.63 -22.05
CA ASN A 69 -6.59 -14.66 -23.50
C ASN A 69 -6.39 -13.30 -24.15
N THR A 70 -6.60 -12.22 -23.43
CA THR A 70 -6.46 -10.85 -23.93
C THR A 70 -5.49 -10.07 -23.05
N ASP A 71 -4.54 -9.40 -23.68
CA ASP A 71 -3.63 -8.51 -22.99
C ASP A 71 -4.33 -7.17 -22.74
N ILE A 72 -4.39 -6.76 -21.48
CA ILE A 72 -4.76 -5.39 -21.12
C ILE A 72 -3.57 -4.48 -21.40
N HIS A 73 -2.36 -4.94 -21.02
CA HIS A 73 -1.08 -4.33 -21.36
C HIS A 73 -0.10 -5.43 -21.76
N PHE A 74 0.64 -5.21 -22.82
CA PHE A 74 1.65 -6.14 -23.31
C PHE A 74 3.03 -5.49 -23.33
N GLY A 75 3.99 -6.09 -22.60
CA GLY A 75 5.37 -5.62 -22.58
C GLY A 75 5.54 -4.16 -22.18
N LEU A 76 4.68 -3.66 -21.27
CA LEU A 76 4.77 -2.30 -20.80
C LEU A 76 6.00 -2.13 -19.91
N PRO A 77 6.91 -1.15 -20.17
CA PRO A 77 8.01 -0.87 -19.26
C PRO A 77 7.51 -0.60 -17.85
N LEU A 78 8.15 -1.24 -16.84
CA LEU A 78 7.72 -1.17 -15.46
C LEU A 78 7.77 0.25 -14.89
N GLU A 79 8.66 1.09 -15.43
CA GLU A 79 8.74 2.53 -15.13
C GLU A 79 7.41 3.27 -15.29
N ARG A 80 6.54 2.80 -16.20
CA ARG A 80 5.21 3.39 -16.40
C ARG A 80 4.24 3.13 -15.26
N LEU A 81 4.51 2.14 -14.44
CA LEU A 81 3.77 1.82 -13.23
C LEU A 81 4.48 2.30 -11.97
N ASP A 82 5.72 2.76 -12.08
CA ASP A 82 6.46 3.33 -10.95
C ASP A 82 5.82 4.66 -10.55
N TYR A 83 5.13 4.62 -9.43
CA TYR A 83 4.41 5.79 -8.91
C TYR A 83 5.36 6.96 -8.60
N THR A 84 6.58 6.68 -8.23
CA THR A 84 7.59 7.70 -7.91
C THR A 84 8.13 8.36 -9.18
N ALA A 85 8.34 7.61 -10.24
CA ALA A 85 8.86 8.11 -11.52
C ALA A 85 7.80 8.85 -12.34
N THR A 86 6.54 8.39 -12.27
CA THR A 86 5.43 8.98 -13.05
C THR A 86 4.78 10.18 -12.39
N PHE A 87 5.29 10.63 -11.23
CA PHE A 87 4.70 11.73 -10.45
C PHE A 87 3.19 11.55 -10.21
N GLY A 88 2.78 10.31 -10.00
CA GLY A 88 1.40 9.95 -9.72
C GLY A 88 0.46 9.98 -10.92
N THR A 89 0.98 10.01 -12.14
CA THR A 89 0.17 9.78 -13.33
C THR A 89 -0.06 8.28 -13.46
N ARG A 90 -1.22 7.82 -13.02
CA ARG A 90 -1.57 6.41 -13.01
C ARG A 90 -2.20 5.97 -14.32
N MET A 91 -1.83 4.80 -14.78
CA MET A 91 -2.51 4.14 -15.89
C MET A 91 -3.76 3.41 -15.38
N PRO A 92 -4.97 3.77 -15.85
CA PRO A 92 -6.17 3.06 -15.47
C PRO A 92 -6.20 1.67 -16.10
N ILE A 93 -6.61 0.67 -15.32
CA ILE A 93 -6.83 -0.71 -15.79
C ILE A 93 -8.32 -0.96 -15.91
N CYS A 94 -9.09 -0.65 -14.87
CA CYS A 94 -10.55 -0.77 -14.81
C CYS A 94 -11.08 -2.13 -15.29
N SER A 95 -10.38 -3.21 -14.98
CA SER A 95 -10.69 -4.56 -15.44
C SER A 95 -10.42 -5.61 -14.36
N LYS A 96 -10.99 -6.79 -14.53
CA LYS A 96 -10.60 -7.97 -13.81
C LYS A 96 -9.35 -8.57 -14.45
N ILE A 97 -8.43 -9.04 -13.63
CA ILE A 97 -7.10 -9.51 -14.04
C ILE A 97 -6.94 -10.99 -13.71
N ASP A 98 -6.37 -11.74 -14.64
CA ASP A 98 -5.82 -13.07 -14.37
C ASP A 98 -4.38 -12.94 -13.88
N LEU A 99 -4.18 -13.00 -12.57
CA LEU A 99 -2.87 -12.92 -11.97
C LEU A 99 -1.95 -14.07 -12.38
N GLN A 100 -2.48 -15.27 -12.57
CA GLN A 100 -1.68 -16.45 -12.91
C GLN A 100 -1.08 -16.37 -14.33
N SER A 101 -1.76 -15.66 -15.24
CA SER A 101 -1.27 -15.43 -16.60
C SER A 101 -0.56 -14.09 -16.75
N THR A 102 -0.62 -13.22 -15.74
CA THR A 102 0.09 -11.94 -15.69
C THR A 102 1.54 -12.17 -15.23
N TYR A 103 2.49 -11.53 -15.88
CA TYR A 103 3.90 -11.75 -15.58
C TYR A 103 4.76 -10.49 -15.74
N ILE A 104 5.92 -10.52 -15.09
CA ILE A 104 7.03 -9.60 -15.31
C ILE A 104 8.06 -10.31 -16.16
N ASP A 105 8.50 -9.67 -17.23
CA ASP A 105 9.68 -10.07 -18.00
C ASP A 105 10.88 -9.25 -17.51
N CYS A 106 11.75 -9.89 -16.77
CA CYS A 106 12.93 -9.29 -16.16
C CYS A 106 14.15 -9.55 -17.02
N GLN A 107 14.84 -8.52 -17.48
CA GLN A 107 16.06 -8.63 -18.29
C GLN A 107 17.34 -8.44 -17.47
N ASP A 108 17.21 -7.99 -16.21
CA ASP A 108 18.35 -7.75 -15.32
C ASP A 108 18.58 -8.93 -14.38
N ALA A 109 19.72 -9.61 -14.56
CA ALA A 109 20.14 -10.72 -13.69
C ALA A 109 20.38 -10.30 -12.23
N ALA A 110 20.68 -9.02 -11.95
CA ALA A 110 20.90 -8.53 -10.60
C ALA A 110 19.58 -8.46 -9.77
N MET A 111 18.44 -8.60 -10.41
CA MET A 111 17.13 -8.66 -9.73
C MET A 111 16.73 -10.08 -9.33
N VAL A 112 17.39 -11.11 -9.84
CA VAL A 112 17.10 -12.50 -9.47
C VAL A 112 17.37 -12.74 -7.98
N GLY A 113 16.42 -13.37 -7.30
CA GLY A 113 16.45 -13.57 -5.85
C GLY A 113 15.76 -12.48 -5.04
N LYS A 114 15.35 -11.39 -5.67
CA LYS A 114 14.54 -10.32 -5.05
C LYS A 114 13.06 -10.52 -5.34
N ALA A 115 12.20 -9.68 -4.74
CA ALA A 115 10.80 -9.64 -5.12
C ALA A 115 10.37 -8.22 -5.50
N ALA A 116 9.59 -8.12 -6.58
CA ALA A 116 8.98 -6.88 -7.03
C ALA A 116 7.66 -6.65 -6.28
N ALA A 117 7.47 -5.45 -5.73
CA ALA A 117 6.28 -5.08 -4.98
C ALA A 117 5.31 -4.29 -5.87
N PHE A 118 4.08 -4.76 -5.96
CA PHE A 118 3.00 -4.10 -6.68
C PHE A 118 1.85 -3.79 -5.75
N ILE A 119 1.30 -2.58 -5.84
CA ILE A 119 0.09 -2.19 -5.11
C ILE A 119 -1.08 -2.23 -6.08
N PHE A 120 -2.02 -3.12 -5.81
CA PHE A 120 -3.29 -3.24 -6.54
C PHE A 120 -4.35 -2.41 -5.84
N TRP A 121 -4.95 -1.48 -6.57
CA TRP A 121 -6.04 -0.63 -6.10
C TRP A 121 -7.35 -1.08 -6.71
N TYR A 122 -8.36 -1.30 -5.89
CA TYR A 122 -9.64 -1.85 -6.33
C TYR A 122 -10.84 -1.24 -5.60
N ASP A 123 -12.03 -1.47 -6.13
CA ASP A 123 -13.28 -1.12 -5.48
C ASP A 123 -13.84 -2.30 -4.70
N LEU A 124 -14.36 -2.00 -3.52
CA LEU A 124 -15.22 -2.89 -2.75
C LEU A 124 -16.66 -2.43 -2.94
N PRO A 125 -17.54 -3.24 -3.57
CA PRO A 125 -18.92 -2.84 -3.89
C PRO A 125 -19.71 -2.36 -2.68
N GLU A 126 -19.47 -2.95 -1.51
CA GLU A 126 -20.12 -2.59 -0.25
C GLU A 126 -19.79 -1.16 0.23
N TYR A 127 -18.76 -0.54 -0.31
CA TYR A 127 -18.34 0.83 0.06
C TYR A 127 -18.63 1.87 -1.02
N SER A 128 -19.07 1.45 -2.22
CA SER A 128 -19.17 2.32 -3.39
C SER A 128 -20.41 3.22 -3.43
N GLN A 129 -21.41 3.04 -2.54
CA GLN A 129 -22.72 3.65 -2.71
C GLN A 129 -23.13 4.66 -1.62
N ARG A 130 -22.43 5.77 -1.45
CA ARG A 130 -23.06 6.95 -0.84
C ARG A 130 -22.43 8.27 -1.30
N ASN A 131 -23.19 9.05 -2.03
CA ASN A 131 -22.99 10.49 -2.10
C ASN A 131 -23.60 11.06 -0.81
N THR A 132 -22.77 11.36 0.18
CA THR A 132 -23.23 12.07 1.35
C THR A 132 -22.60 13.45 1.38
N THR A 133 -23.44 14.45 1.62
CA THR A 133 -23.07 15.85 1.88
C THR A 133 -22.76 16.07 3.38
N ASP A 134 -22.48 15.01 4.11
CA ASP A 134 -22.34 15.05 5.56
C ASP A 134 -21.05 15.78 5.98
N THR A 135 -21.16 16.46 7.10
CA THR A 135 -20.03 17.13 7.73
C THR A 135 -18.95 16.12 8.09
N LEU A 136 -17.74 16.32 7.56
CA LEU A 136 -16.60 15.50 7.90
C LEU A 136 -16.00 15.95 9.23
N ILE A 137 -15.78 14.99 10.10
CA ILE A 137 -15.04 15.15 11.35
C ILE A 137 -13.64 14.62 11.13
N THR A 138 -12.64 15.29 11.69
CA THR A 138 -11.23 14.86 11.64
C THR A 138 -10.78 14.56 13.05
N ASP A 139 -10.27 13.35 13.24
CA ASP A 139 -9.57 12.92 14.46
C ASP A 139 -8.15 12.50 14.15
N ALA A 140 -7.23 12.85 15.03
CA ALA A 140 -5.84 12.44 14.94
C ALA A 140 -5.57 11.23 15.83
N ILE A 141 -4.81 10.27 15.30
CA ILE A 141 -4.28 9.15 16.06
C ILE A 141 -2.76 9.08 15.91
N SER A 142 -2.09 8.60 16.96
CA SER A 142 -0.66 8.33 16.96
C SER A 142 -0.45 6.83 17.09
N VAL A 143 0.30 6.23 16.18
CA VAL A 143 0.64 4.82 16.21
C VAL A 143 2.11 4.68 16.60
N PRO A 144 2.40 4.29 17.86
CA PRO A 144 3.78 4.13 18.32
C PRO A 144 4.42 2.91 17.67
N LEU A 145 5.65 3.07 17.21
CA LEU A 145 6.49 1.99 16.72
C LEU A 145 7.28 1.42 17.90
N THR A 146 6.80 0.34 18.48
CA THR A 146 7.38 -0.28 19.68
C THR A 146 8.22 -1.51 19.36
N THR A 147 8.01 -2.08 18.18
CA THR A 147 8.74 -3.28 17.74
C THR A 147 9.00 -3.26 16.24
N ALA A 148 10.18 -3.71 15.84
CA ALA A 148 10.58 -3.80 14.44
C ALA A 148 10.14 -5.12 13.78
N ILE A 149 10.00 -6.19 14.56
CA ILE A 149 9.78 -7.58 14.06
C ILE A 149 8.35 -8.09 14.27
N ARG A 150 7.46 -7.25 14.78
CA ARG A 150 6.04 -7.60 15.04
C ARG A 150 5.13 -6.47 14.58
N TYR A 151 3.85 -6.71 14.72
CA TYR A 151 2.82 -5.72 14.39
C TYR A 151 2.77 -4.61 15.44
N ASN A 152 2.86 -3.36 15.00
CA ASN A 152 2.58 -2.19 15.81
C ASN A 152 1.10 -1.84 15.62
N GLN A 153 0.26 -2.28 16.54
CA GLN A 153 -1.20 -2.14 16.46
C GLN A 153 -1.62 -0.68 16.50
N LEU A 154 -2.68 -0.35 15.77
CA LEU A 154 -3.32 0.95 15.89
C LEU A 154 -3.95 1.07 17.27
N PRO A 155 -3.92 2.27 17.90
CA PRO A 155 -4.52 2.46 19.20
C PRO A 155 -6.03 2.22 19.12
N ASP A 156 -6.58 1.55 20.11
CA ASP A 156 -8.02 1.40 20.26
C ASP A 156 -8.62 2.73 20.69
N VAL A 157 -9.49 3.27 19.87
CA VAL A 157 -10.15 4.57 20.11
C VAL A 157 -11.65 4.38 20.00
N ASP A 158 -12.31 4.17 21.13
CA ASP A 158 -13.74 3.86 21.23
C ASP A 158 -14.61 4.78 20.36
N ARG A 159 -14.33 6.10 20.37
CA ARG A 159 -15.11 7.08 19.59
C ARG A 159 -15.01 6.91 18.08
N LEU A 160 -14.00 6.17 17.60
CA LEU A 160 -13.76 5.91 16.18
C LEU A 160 -14.25 4.53 15.75
N THR A 161 -14.60 3.66 16.70
CA THR A 161 -15.08 2.31 16.42
C THR A 161 -16.36 2.34 15.59
N GLY A 162 -16.39 1.59 14.51
CA GLY A 162 -17.53 1.50 13.59
C GLY A 162 -17.76 2.73 12.71
N LYS A 163 -16.92 3.76 12.79
CA LYS A 163 -17.01 4.93 11.91
C LYS A 163 -16.62 4.60 10.48
N ARG A 164 -17.19 5.36 9.55
CA ARG A 164 -16.91 5.25 8.11
C ARG A 164 -15.90 6.32 7.71
N PHE A 165 -14.67 5.89 7.44
CA PHE A 165 -13.58 6.79 7.12
C PHE A 165 -13.57 7.12 5.63
N ARG A 166 -13.52 8.40 5.33
CA ARG A 166 -13.40 8.92 3.97
C ARG A 166 -11.96 9.18 3.56
N LYS A 167 -11.14 9.61 4.52
CA LYS A 167 -9.73 9.88 4.26
C LYS A 167 -8.89 9.37 5.41
N ILE A 168 -7.77 8.77 5.05
CA ILE A 168 -6.70 8.43 5.96
C ILE A 168 -5.51 9.25 5.49
N LEU A 169 -5.22 10.32 6.21
CA LEU A 169 -4.16 11.26 5.87
C LEU A 169 -3.01 11.05 6.84
N LEU A 170 -1.78 11.16 6.35
CA LEU A 170 -0.66 11.29 7.25
C LEU A 170 -0.68 12.66 7.90
N GLY A 171 -0.57 12.65 9.21
CA GLY A 171 -0.30 13.86 9.97
C GLY A 171 1.17 14.26 9.78
N THR A 172 1.44 15.54 9.68
CA THR A 172 2.82 16.05 9.80
C THR A 172 3.34 15.70 11.19
N PRO A 173 4.60 15.27 11.32
CA PRO A 173 5.20 15.06 12.62
C PRO A 173 5.27 16.39 13.35
N THR A 174 4.25 16.70 14.14
CA THR A 174 4.31 17.85 15.04
C THR A 174 5.11 17.39 16.25
N ILE A 175 6.20 18.07 16.53
CA ILE A 175 6.89 17.93 17.80
C ILE A 175 5.92 18.48 18.85
N THR A 176 5.13 17.60 19.45
CA THR A 176 4.38 17.98 20.65
C THR A 176 5.35 17.99 21.82
N PRO A 177 5.25 18.96 22.76
CA PRO A 177 6.17 19.09 23.88
C PRO A 177 6.28 17.82 24.76
N ASP A 178 5.32 16.88 24.65
CA ASP A 178 5.18 15.75 25.54
C ASP A 178 5.63 14.45 24.98
N LEU A 179 6.38 14.42 23.93
CA LEU A 179 6.61 13.24 23.65
C LEU A 179 7.19 12.55 22.61
N GLN A 180 6.85 11.93 21.87
CA GLN A 180 7.39 11.01 20.88
C GLN A 180 7.67 11.80 19.62
N SER A 181 8.92 11.88 19.23
CA SER A 181 9.28 12.45 17.94
C SER A 181 8.56 11.65 16.83
N GLY A 182 7.87 12.34 15.95
CA GLY A 182 7.30 11.74 14.75
C GLY A 182 8.39 11.08 13.90
N LEU A 183 8.02 10.04 13.17
CA LEU A 183 8.92 9.39 12.24
C LEU A 183 9.25 10.32 11.08
N ASP A 184 10.53 10.41 10.72
CA ASP A 184 10.99 11.15 9.56
C ASP A 184 10.33 10.65 8.27
N LEU A 185 9.89 11.55 7.39
CA LEU A 185 9.22 11.22 6.14
C LEU A 185 10.06 10.30 5.25
N THR A 186 11.38 10.42 5.28
CA THR A 186 12.30 9.55 4.52
C THR A 186 12.27 8.10 5.00
N LYS A 187 11.86 7.86 6.24
CA LYS A 187 11.76 6.51 6.82
C LYS A 187 10.41 5.84 6.53
N LEU A 188 9.41 6.60 6.12
CA LEU A 188 8.07 6.08 5.83
C LEU A 188 8.03 5.06 4.67
N ALA A 189 9.06 5.05 3.82
CA ALA A 189 9.19 4.10 2.72
C ALA A 189 9.27 2.63 3.20
N ASN A 190 9.78 2.41 4.42
CA ASN A 190 9.90 1.07 5.00
C ASN A 190 8.81 0.78 6.05
N VAL A 191 7.79 1.63 6.17
CA VAL A 191 6.65 1.41 7.04
C VAL A 191 5.42 1.09 6.21
N TYR A 192 4.73 0.02 6.56
CA TYR A 192 3.60 -0.52 5.81
C TYR A 192 2.35 -0.54 6.68
N LEU A 193 1.23 -0.09 6.12
CA LEU A 193 -0.09 -0.07 6.77
C LEU A 193 -0.92 -1.27 6.32
N THR A 194 -1.52 -1.97 7.28
CA THR A 194 -2.57 -2.95 7.06
C THR A 194 -3.81 -2.55 7.85
N LEU A 195 -4.95 -2.40 7.16
CA LEU A 195 -6.26 -2.15 7.76
C LEU A 195 -7.16 -3.37 7.54
N ARG A 196 -7.77 -3.84 8.61
CA ARG A 196 -8.60 -5.06 8.62
C ARG A 196 -10.01 -4.79 9.10
N LYS A 197 -10.94 -5.62 8.62
CA LYS A 197 -12.30 -5.74 9.16
C LYS A 197 -12.58 -7.22 9.39
N GLY A 198 -12.57 -7.65 10.65
CA GLY A 198 -12.59 -9.07 10.97
C GLY A 198 -11.39 -9.80 10.38
N SER A 199 -11.64 -10.84 9.59
CA SER A 199 -10.60 -11.61 8.89
C SER A 199 -10.18 -11.01 7.54
N PHE A 200 -10.86 -9.97 7.07
CA PHE A 200 -10.64 -9.40 5.74
C PHE A 200 -9.67 -8.21 5.78
N ASN A 201 -8.68 -8.19 4.89
CA ASN A 201 -7.79 -7.05 4.70
C ASN A 201 -8.43 -6.08 3.69
N ILE A 202 -8.68 -4.84 4.13
CA ILE A 202 -9.15 -3.74 3.27
C ILE A 202 -7.94 -3.10 2.58
N ILE A 203 -6.92 -2.81 3.39
CA ILE A 203 -5.59 -2.36 2.94
C ILE A 203 -4.60 -3.37 3.47
N GLU A 204 -3.71 -3.86 2.63
CA GLU A 204 -2.71 -4.85 3.04
C GLU A 204 -1.31 -4.44 2.59
N ASN A 205 -0.43 -4.21 3.58
CA ASN A 205 0.98 -3.89 3.39
C ASN A 205 1.23 -2.71 2.44
N VAL A 206 0.38 -1.67 2.49
CA VAL A 206 0.58 -0.48 1.66
C VAL A 206 1.63 0.43 2.30
N PRO A 207 2.67 0.83 1.55
CA PRO A 207 3.68 1.74 2.08
C PRO A 207 3.08 3.06 2.53
N VAL A 208 3.42 3.49 3.74
CA VAL A 208 2.93 4.75 4.30
C VAL A 208 3.42 5.94 3.48
N ALA A 209 4.63 5.84 2.91
CA ALA A 209 5.16 6.84 1.99
C ALA A 209 4.29 7.02 0.74
N LEU A 210 3.72 5.94 0.20
CA LEU A 210 2.83 6.01 -0.95
C LEU A 210 1.51 6.72 -0.59
N LEU A 211 0.96 6.45 0.59
CA LEU A 211 -0.23 7.17 1.09
C LEU A 211 0.06 8.67 1.24
N TYR A 212 1.24 9.02 1.73
CA TYR A 212 1.67 10.42 1.83
C TYR A 212 1.79 11.09 0.45
N GLN A 213 2.41 10.43 -0.52
CA GLN A 213 2.53 10.95 -1.88
C GLN A 213 1.15 11.15 -2.52
N MET A 214 0.23 10.19 -2.34
CA MET A 214 -1.15 10.32 -2.82
C MET A 214 -1.86 11.51 -2.20
N GLN A 215 -1.65 11.75 -0.91
CA GLN A 215 -2.19 12.91 -0.19
C GLN A 215 -1.68 14.22 -0.78
N MET A 216 -0.37 14.35 -1.00
CA MET A 216 0.24 15.55 -1.58
C MET A 216 -0.27 15.84 -2.99
N LEU A 217 -0.65 14.83 -3.73
CA LEU A 217 -1.23 14.97 -5.07
C LEU A 217 -2.77 15.09 -5.07
N HIS A 218 -3.40 15.25 -3.90
CA HIS A 218 -4.86 15.33 -3.73
C HIS A 218 -5.62 14.12 -4.33
N LYS A 219 -4.99 12.95 -4.38
CA LYS A 219 -5.56 11.74 -5.01
C LYS A 219 -6.00 10.68 -3.99
N SER A 220 -5.82 10.92 -2.69
CA SER A 220 -6.15 9.96 -1.64
C SER A 220 -7.56 10.17 -1.12
N GLU A 221 -8.56 9.63 -1.79
CA GLU A 221 -9.88 9.48 -1.20
C GLU A 221 -10.23 8.00 -1.11
N PHE A 222 -10.25 7.48 0.10
CA PHE A 222 -10.87 6.19 0.37
C PHE A 222 -12.38 6.40 0.55
N GLN A 223 -13.17 5.47 0.04
CA GLN A 223 -14.62 5.58 0.17
C GLN A 223 -15.11 4.79 1.38
N ASN A 224 -15.62 5.50 2.38
CA ASN A 224 -16.44 4.91 3.43
C ASN A 224 -15.86 3.62 4.04
N ILE A 225 -14.54 3.55 4.19
CA ILE A 225 -13.86 2.39 4.75
C ILE A 225 -14.23 2.24 6.22
N ILE A 226 -14.61 1.02 6.61
CA ILE A 226 -14.79 0.64 8.02
C ILE A 226 -13.72 -0.39 8.33
N PHE A 227 -12.93 -0.17 9.36
CA PHE A 227 -11.90 -1.11 9.81
C PHE A 227 -11.86 -1.21 11.34
N ASP A 228 -11.26 -2.27 11.83
CA ASP A 228 -11.12 -2.54 13.26
C ASP A 228 -9.71 -2.10 13.69
N PHE A 229 -9.63 -1.18 14.64
CA PHE A 229 -8.36 -0.66 15.14
C PHE A 229 -7.49 -1.75 15.76
N GLN A 230 -8.05 -2.61 16.59
CA GLN A 230 -7.33 -3.68 17.28
C GLN A 230 -6.71 -4.72 16.35
N SER A 231 -7.29 -4.95 15.17
CA SER A 231 -6.75 -5.89 14.19
C SER A 231 -5.90 -5.23 13.10
N SER A 232 -5.87 -3.89 13.06
CA SER A 232 -5.11 -3.08 12.12
C SER A 232 -3.75 -2.69 12.69
N TYR A 233 -2.73 -2.59 11.86
CA TYR A 233 -1.36 -2.43 12.34
C TYR A 233 -0.42 -1.79 11.31
N LEU A 234 0.73 -1.34 11.83
CA LEU A 234 1.91 -0.98 11.04
C LEU A 234 2.99 -2.05 11.19
N THR A 235 3.76 -2.24 10.13
CA THR A 235 4.96 -3.09 10.12
C THR A 235 6.14 -2.35 9.56
N ILE A 236 7.35 -2.76 9.94
CA ILE A 236 8.60 -2.22 9.43
C ILE A 236 9.24 -3.29 8.56
N GLY A 237 9.59 -2.96 7.32
CA GLY A 237 10.33 -3.82 6.42
C GLY A 237 11.82 -3.78 6.70
N GLY A 238 12.51 -4.92 6.52
CA GLY A 238 13.96 -5.02 6.67
C GLY A 238 14.48 -4.83 8.09
N ALA A 239 13.68 -5.17 9.10
CA ALA A 239 14.01 -4.89 10.50
C ALA A 239 15.34 -5.48 10.99
N GLY A 240 15.77 -6.62 10.42
CA GLY A 240 17.06 -7.25 10.76
C GLY A 240 18.24 -6.74 9.93
N THR A 241 17.98 -6.05 8.83
CA THR A 241 19.01 -5.60 7.89
C THR A 241 19.22 -4.08 7.87
N ILE A 242 18.21 -3.31 8.30
CA ILE A 242 18.33 -1.84 8.38
C ILE A 242 19.26 -1.49 9.55
N PRO A 243 20.36 -0.78 9.30
CA PRO A 243 21.19 -0.25 10.38
C PRO A 243 20.36 0.70 11.27
N ASN A 244 20.57 0.62 12.59
CA ASN A 244 19.96 1.52 13.57
C ASN A 244 18.42 1.54 13.61
N VAL A 245 17.76 0.40 13.32
CA VAL A 245 16.29 0.29 13.43
C VAL A 245 15.79 0.75 14.81
N SER A 246 16.50 0.40 15.87
CA SER A 246 16.14 0.78 17.24
C SER A 246 16.17 2.30 17.48
N THR A 247 17.04 3.02 16.79
CA THR A 247 17.15 4.50 16.94
C THR A 247 16.32 5.25 15.90
N ASP A 248 16.15 4.67 14.71
CA ASP A 248 15.48 5.31 13.57
C ASP A 248 13.96 5.18 13.63
N TYR A 249 13.44 4.07 14.15
CA TYR A 249 12.02 3.72 14.14
C TYR A 249 11.43 3.51 15.53
N ILE A 250 12.10 2.75 16.39
CA ILE A 250 11.56 2.38 17.71
C ILE A 250 11.52 3.60 18.62
N GLY A 251 10.40 3.76 19.33
CA GLY A 251 10.14 4.94 20.17
C GLY A 251 9.61 6.15 19.42
N LYS A 252 9.44 6.05 18.09
CA LYS A 252 8.79 7.08 17.28
C LYS A 252 7.36 6.71 16.96
N SER A 253 6.59 7.65 16.45
CA SER A 253 5.19 7.42 16.09
C SER A 253 4.89 7.88 14.66
N VAL A 254 3.97 7.16 14.04
CA VAL A 254 3.32 7.58 12.80
C VAL A 254 1.96 8.19 13.14
N PHE A 255 1.72 9.40 12.64
CA PHE A 255 0.49 10.14 12.90
C PHE A 255 -0.45 10.03 11.72
N PHE A 256 -1.73 9.75 12.00
CA PHE A 256 -2.78 9.73 11.00
C PHE A 256 -3.90 10.69 11.40
N ASN A 257 -4.40 11.45 10.42
CA ASN A 257 -5.63 12.21 10.51
C ASN A 257 -6.73 11.43 9.80
N LEU A 258 -7.70 10.97 10.55
CA LEU A 258 -8.81 10.16 10.06
C LEU A 258 -10.02 11.07 9.85
N GLN A 259 -10.50 11.18 8.62
CA GLN A 259 -11.71 11.93 8.31
C GLN A 259 -12.87 10.96 8.11
N TYR A 260 -13.95 11.18 8.82
CA TYR A 260 -15.13 10.33 8.80
C TYR A 260 -16.44 11.15 8.83
N GLU A 261 -17.53 10.50 8.49
CA GLU A 261 -18.87 11.08 8.53
C GLU A 261 -19.38 11.13 9.97
N LYS A 262 -20.10 12.21 10.28
CA LYS A 262 -20.71 12.42 11.60
C LYS A 262 -21.81 11.39 11.88
#